data_a460a286e6a43b8e831bd287e2ab9c25
#
_entry.id   a460a286e6a43b8e831bd287e2ab9c25
#
_cell.length_a   1.000
_cell.length_b   1.000
_cell.length_c   1.000
_cell.angle_alpha   90.00
_cell.angle_beta   90.00
_cell.angle_gamma   90.00
#
_symmetry.space_group_name_H-M   'P 1'
#
loop_
_entity.id
_entity.type
_entity.pdbx_description
1 polymer ?
#
loop_
_entity_poly.entity_id
_entity_poly.type
_entity_poly.pdbx_seq_one_letter_code
_entity_poly.pdbx_strand_id
1 'polypeptide(L)'
;MAKNQGPWGSNDNSGPWSDNDETINNPKVVDFSVLERLKNDNGFDFKITWTILALLAVWLLSGFYQIQPSEQGVVLRFGAYAYTTDAGLHYHLPYPIESVDKVNITQERSITIGETAYSNHANSFTESHMLTGDENIVDINQTVVWRIKNAKDYLFNMRSPDVTVQVAAQSVLREIVGQSEMQPIITGDRGKVEDETKTEL
;
A
#
# COMPACT_ATOMS: atom_id res chain seq x y z
N MET A 1 78.07 50.75 24.32
CA MET A 1 76.82 51.26 23.62
C MET A 1 75.64 50.74 24.35
N ALA A 2 74.99 51.56 25.16
CA ALA A 2 73.87 51.17 26.00
C ALA A 2 72.58 51.13 25.16
N LYS A 3 71.88 50.01 25.20
CA LYS A 3 70.60 49.83 24.55
C LYS A 3 69.54 50.46 25.46
N ASN A 4 68.94 51.49 24.98
CA ASN A 4 67.93 52.29 25.68
C ASN A 4 66.62 51.44 25.74
N GLN A 5 66.33 50.93 26.93
CA GLN A 5 65.07 50.34 27.24
C GLN A 5 64.12 51.41 27.84
N GLY A 6 63.17 51.88 27.13
CA GLY A 6 62.15 52.79 27.64
C GLY A 6 61.28 52.06 28.69
N PRO A 7 60.63 52.78 29.59
CA PRO A 7 59.89 52.23 30.73
C PRO A 7 58.59 51.47 30.39
N TRP A 8 58.35 51.24 29.13
CA TRP A 8 57.10 50.58 28.62
C TRP A 8 57.37 49.38 27.70
N GLY A 9 58.58 48.86 27.68
CA GLY A 9 58.94 47.74 26.84
C GLY A 9 58.94 46.41 27.56
N SER A 10 57.88 45.90 28.02
CA SER A 10 57.69 44.48 28.28
C SER A 10 56.91 43.88 27.13
N ASN A 11 57.58 42.95 26.46
CA ASN A 11 57.03 42.19 25.33
C ASN A 11 56.21 40.98 25.82
N ASP A 12 55.38 41.19 26.86
CA ASP A 12 54.51 40.17 27.38
C ASP A 12 53.16 40.36 26.75
N ASN A 13 52.92 39.48 25.77
CA ASN A 13 51.68 39.37 25.03
C ASN A 13 50.58 38.72 25.89
N SER A 14 50.52 39.06 27.18
CA SER A 14 49.52 38.63 28.16
C SER A 14 48.63 39.78 28.61
N GLY A 15 47.96 40.42 27.65
CA GLY A 15 46.84 41.31 27.94
C GLY A 15 45.59 40.47 28.30
N PRO A 16 44.72 41.00 29.16
CA PRO A 16 43.45 40.32 29.49
C PRO A 16 42.49 40.10 28.30
N TRP A 17 42.94 40.43 27.12
CA TRP A 17 42.24 40.29 25.83
C TRP A 17 43.05 39.42 24.82
N SER A 18 44.01 38.61 25.27
CA SER A 18 44.51 37.54 24.39
C SER A 18 43.36 36.58 24.19
N ASP A 19 42.79 36.61 23.02
CA ASP A 19 41.85 35.62 22.53
C ASP A 19 42.45 34.25 22.73
N ASN A 20 42.03 33.56 23.78
CA ASN A 20 42.08 32.12 23.79
C ASN A 20 41.21 31.74 22.62
N ASP A 21 41.83 31.30 21.53
CA ASP A 21 41.17 30.53 20.49
C ASP A 21 40.63 29.26 21.12
N GLU A 22 39.58 29.42 21.94
CA GLU A 22 38.64 28.35 22.15
C GLU A 22 38.05 28.06 20.80
N THR A 23 38.43 26.92 20.31
CA THR A 23 37.89 26.26 19.16
C THR A 23 36.38 26.49 19.09
N ILE A 24 35.99 27.57 18.40
CA ILE A 24 34.61 27.73 17.94
C ILE A 24 34.40 26.48 17.12
N ASN A 25 33.52 25.59 17.62
CA ASN A 25 32.97 24.48 16.88
C ASN A 25 32.38 25.08 15.61
N ASN A 26 33.19 25.17 14.59
CA ASN A 26 32.71 25.46 13.25
C ASN A 26 31.63 24.42 12.99
N PRO A 27 30.36 24.84 12.71
CA PRO A 27 29.39 23.92 12.16
C PRO A 27 30.12 23.24 11.01
N LYS A 28 30.13 21.91 10.99
CA LYS A 28 30.74 21.12 9.93
C LYS A 28 30.23 21.71 8.61
N VAL A 29 31.02 22.64 8.08
CA VAL A 29 30.83 23.09 6.71
C VAL A 29 31.00 21.81 5.92
N VAL A 30 29.90 21.37 5.30
CA VAL A 30 29.93 20.22 4.43
C VAL A 30 30.98 20.54 3.39
N ASP A 31 32.12 19.85 3.53
CA ASP A 31 33.26 20.10 2.69
C ASP A 31 32.96 19.60 1.28
N PHE A 32 32.47 20.50 0.45
CA PHE A 32 32.20 20.24 -0.97
C PHE A 32 33.49 19.96 -1.76
N SER A 33 34.66 20.03 -1.14
CA SER A 33 35.93 19.67 -1.79
C SER A 33 35.99 18.22 -2.24
N VAL A 34 35.13 17.34 -1.64
CA VAL A 34 34.96 15.99 -2.10
C VAL A 34 34.36 15.94 -3.52
N LEU A 35 33.48 16.87 -3.85
CA LEU A 35 32.90 16.96 -5.19
C LEU A 35 33.90 17.55 -6.22
N GLU A 36 34.79 18.43 -5.78
CA GLU A 36 35.86 18.95 -6.64
C GLU A 36 36.98 17.91 -6.89
N ARG A 37 37.25 17.03 -5.92
CA ARG A 37 38.19 15.91 -6.11
C ARG A 37 37.65 14.88 -7.13
N LEU A 38 36.34 14.73 -7.23
CA LEU A 38 35.70 13.88 -8.24
C LEU A 38 35.80 14.45 -9.66
N LYS A 39 36.12 15.76 -9.80
CA LYS A 39 36.18 16.45 -11.09
C LYS A 39 37.59 16.49 -11.74
N ASN A 40 38.63 16.18 -11.00
CA ASN A 40 40.01 16.50 -11.43
C ASN A 40 40.91 15.33 -11.83
N ASP A 41 40.39 14.10 -12.01
CA ASP A 41 41.18 12.98 -12.50
C ASP A 41 40.69 12.45 -13.84
N ASN A 42 41.31 12.97 -14.92
CA ASN A 42 41.00 12.61 -16.31
C ASN A 42 41.19 11.09 -16.66
N GLY A 43 41.67 10.28 -15.73
CA GLY A 43 41.76 8.84 -15.89
C GLY A 43 40.75 8.01 -15.03
N PHE A 44 40.19 8.67 -14.02
CA PHE A 44 39.23 8.05 -13.11
C PHE A 44 37.79 8.14 -13.64
N ASP A 45 37.50 9.18 -14.41
CA ASP A 45 36.15 9.48 -14.90
C ASP A 45 35.58 8.41 -15.83
N PHE A 46 36.40 7.82 -16.67
CA PHE A 46 35.93 6.81 -17.64
C PHE A 46 35.46 5.53 -16.92
N LYS A 47 36.20 5.03 -15.96
CA LYS A 47 35.82 3.80 -15.21
C LYS A 47 34.61 4.05 -14.33
N ILE A 48 34.55 5.20 -13.63
CA ILE A 48 33.38 5.56 -12.81
C ILE A 48 32.15 5.77 -13.66
N THR A 49 32.26 6.47 -14.78
CA THR A 49 31.15 6.69 -15.71
C THR A 49 30.59 5.36 -16.21
N TRP A 50 31.46 4.42 -16.59
CA TRP A 50 31.06 3.08 -17.00
C TRP A 50 30.43 2.26 -15.87
N THR A 51 30.92 2.41 -14.64
CA THR A 51 30.35 1.75 -13.47
C THR A 51 28.96 2.28 -13.16
N ILE A 52 28.77 3.61 -13.21
CA ILE A 52 27.47 4.24 -13.03
C ILE A 52 26.49 3.84 -14.15
N LEU A 53 26.98 3.82 -15.39
CA LEU A 53 26.15 3.40 -16.53
C LEU A 53 25.74 1.93 -16.42
N ALA A 54 26.66 1.05 -16.00
CA ALA A 54 26.34 -0.36 -15.77
C ALA A 54 25.32 -0.55 -14.64
N LEU A 55 25.47 0.17 -13.54
CA LEU A 55 24.54 0.14 -12.42
C LEU A 55 23.17 0.66 -12.81
N LEU A 56 23.11 1.73 -13.62
CA LEU A 56 21.88 2.27 -14.17
C LEU A 56 21.20 1.31 -15.13
N ALA A 57 21.98 0.60 -15.97
CA ALA A 57 21.46 -0.43 -16.87
C ALA A 57 20.86 -1.61 -16.09
N VAL A 58 21.53 -2.09 -15.04
CA VAL A 58 20.99 -3.14 -14.15
C VAL A 58 19.73 -2.69 -13.47
N TRP A 59 19.69 -1.44 -12.98
CA TRP A 59 18.49 -0.86 -12.36
C TRP A 59 17.32 -0.78 -13.34
N LEU A 60 17.53 -0.35 -14.58
CA LEU A 60 16.51 -0.34 -15.62
C LEU A 60 16.02 -1.74 -15.97
N LEU A 61 16.92 -2.72 -16.05
CA LEU A 61 16.53 -4.11 -16.32
C LEU A 61 15.68 -4.74 -15.21
N SER A 62 15.72 -4.22 -14.02
CA SER A 62 14.88 -4.66 -12.88
C SER A 62 13.38 -4.38 -13.07
N GLY A 63 12.99 -3.60 -14.08
CA GLY A 63 11.59 -3.22 -14.33
C GLY A 63 10.75 -4.27 -15.08
N PHE A 64 11.30 -5.43 -15.47
CA PHE A 64 10.51 -6.47 -16.11
C PHE A 64 9.69 -7.27 -15.10
N TYR A 65 8.39 -7.46 -15.40
CA TYR A 65 7.50 -8.28 -14.59
C TYR A 65 6.52 -9.07 -15.46
N GLN A 66 6.05 -10.18 -14.92
CA GLN A 66 5.10 -11.05 -15.57
C GLN A 66 3.80 -11.10 -14.78
N ILE A 67 2.66 -11.02 -15.48
CA ILE A 67 1.31 -11.17 -14.95
C ILE A 67 0.74 -12.48 -15.48
N GLN A 68 0.15 -13.26 -14.57
CA GLN A 68 -0.50 -14.52 -14.90
C GLN A 68 -1.85 -14.28 -15.60
N PRO A 69 -2.37 -15.23 -16.40
CA PRO A 69 -3.66 -15.08 -17.08
C PRO A 69 -4.86 -14.87 -16.16
N SER A 70 -4.74 -15.26 -14.88
CA SER A 70 -5.76 -15.07 -13.85
C SER A 70 -5.67 -13.73 -13.11
N GLU A 71 -4.60 -12.95 -13.36
CA GLU A 71 -4.30 -11.74 -12.63
C GLU A 71 -4.38 -10.51 -13.53
N GLN A 72 -4.62 -9.38 -12.91
CA GLN A 72 -4.53 -8.07 -13.53
C GLN A 72 -3.58 -7.21 -12.70
N GLY A 73 -2.64 -6.55 -13.36
CA GLY A 73 -1.67 -5.67 -12.73
C GLY A 73 -2.18 -4.23 -12.73
N VAL A 74 -2.10 -3.59 -11.58
CA VAL A 74 -2.38 -2.17 -11.44
C VAL A 74 -1.08 -1.45 -11.16
N VAL A 75 -0.67 -0.61 -12.11
CA VAL A 75 0.57 0.16 -12.01
C VAL A 75 0.30 1.50 -11.35
N LEU A 76 1.04 1.75 -10.28
CA LEU A 76 1.01 3.01 -9.56
C LEU A 76 2.30 3.78 -9.84
N ARG A 77 2.17 5.05 -10.20
CA ARG A 77 3.29 5.96 -10.36
C ARG A 77 3.30 6.95 -9.21
N PHE A 78 4.35 6.93 -8.39
CA PHE A 78 4.45 7.73 -7.16
C PHE A 78 3.24 7.57 -6.23
N GLY A 79 2.65 6.37 -6.18
CA GLY A 79 1.46 6.06 -5.36
C GLY A 79 0.12 6.44 -5.98
N ALA A 80 0.08 7.09 -7.15
CA ALA A 80 -1.15 7.39 -7.89
C ALA A 80 -1.39 6.33 -8.98
N TYR A 81 -2.65 5.99 -9.23
CA TYR A 81 -3.02 5.10 -10.33
C TYR A 81 -2.54 5.67 -11.68
N ALA A 82 -1.81 4.88 -12.44
CA ALA A 82 -1.35 5.22 -13.78
C ALA A 82 -2.14 4.46 -14.86
N TYR A 83 -2.05 3.13 -14.85
CA TYR A 83 -2.75 2.28 -15.83
C TYR A 83 -2.88 0.86 -15.29
N THR A 84 -3.69 0.05 -15.98
CA THR A 84 -3.90 -1.37 -15.69
C THR A 84 -3.27 -2.20 -16.79
N THR A 85 -2.63 -3.30 -16.44
CA THR A 85 -1.99 -4.25 -17.37
C THR A 85 -2.65 -5.61 -17.30
N ASP A 86 -2.91 -6.20 -18.47
CA ASP A 86 -3.45 -7.55 -18.60
C ASP A 86 -2.33 -8.61 -18.52
N ALA A 87 -2.71 -9.88 -18.69
CA ALA A 87 -1.79 -11.00 -18.64
C ALA A 87 -0.67 -10.87 -19.68
N GLY A 88 0.57 -11.16 -19.29
CA GLY A 88 1.73 -11.12 -20.16
C GLY A 88 2.98 -10.60 -19.49
N LEU A 89 4.01 -10.39 -20.32
CA LEU A 89 5.26 -9.76 -19.91
C LEU A 89 5.16 -8.26 -20.16
N HIS A 90 5.37 -7.49 -19.11
CA HIS A 90 5.31 -6.03 -19.12
C HIS A 90 6.57 -5.42 -18.53
N TYR A 91 6.76 -4.15 -18.80
CA TYR A 91 7.84 -3.37 -18.27
C TYR A 91 7.27 -2.15 -17.52
N HIS A 92 7.75 -1.92 -16.30
CA HIS A 92 7.48 -0.71 -15.54
C HIS A 92 8.79 -0.03 -15.15
N LEU A 93 8.72 1.24 -14.81
CA LEU A 93 9.89 1.95 -14.29
C LEU A 93 10.25 1.37 -12.91
N PRO A 94 11.55 1.09 -12.66
CA PRO A 94 11.96 0.51 -11.39
C PRO A 94 11.57 1.35 -10.18
N TYR A 95 11.36 0.66 -9.05
CA TYR A 95 11.17 1.34 -7.77
C TYR A 95 12.27 2.39 -7.54
N PRO A 96 11.96 3.63 -7.06
CA PRO A 96 10.71 4.06 -6.42
C PRO A 96 9.70 4.75 -7.34
N ILE A 97 9.89 4.78 -8.66
CA ILE A 97 9.06 5.55 -9.59
C ILE A 97 7.70 4.88 -9.80
N GLU A 98 7.71 3.58 -10.10
CA GLU A 98 6.49 2.80 -10.28
C GLU A 98 6.48 1.58 -9.37
N SER A 99 5.29 1.18 -8.95
CA SER A 99 5.00 -0.07 -8.26
C SER A 99 3.84 -0.78 -8.94
N VAL A 100 3.80 -2.11 -8.85
CA VAL A 100 2.77 -2.94 -9.47
C VAL A 100 2.10 -3.77 -8.41
N ASP A 101 0.78 -3.59 -8.25
CA ASP A 101 -0.06 -4.43 -7.43
C ASP A 101 -0.79 -5.44 -8.32
N LYS A 102 -0.63 -6.73 -8.02
CA LYS A 102 -1.26 -7.82 -8.77
C LYS A 102 -2.52 -8.27 -8.05
N VAL A 103 -3.64 -8.26 -8.76
CA VAL A 103 -4.95 -8.68 -8.24
C VAL A 103 -5.45 -9.86 -9.05
N ASN A 104 -5.80 -10.94 -8.39
CA ASN A 104 -6.44 -12.08 -9.05
C ASN A 104 -7.91 -11.76 -9.30
N ILE A 105 -8.29 -11.66 -10.58
CA ILE A 105 -9.65 -11.33 -11.02
C ILE A 105 -10.48 -12.56 -11.40
N THR A 106 -9.83 -13.69 -11.65
CA THR A 106 -10.51 -14.92 -12.07
C THR A 106 -10.92 -15.77 -10.87
N GLN A 107 -10.25 -15.59 -9.74
CA GLN A 107 -10.53 -16.36 -8.54
C GLN A 107 -11.90 -15.99 -7.97
N GLU A 108 -12.74 -16.99 -7.80
CA GLU A 108 -13.97 -16.88 -7.06
C GLU A 108 -13.69 -16.80 -5.56
N ARG A 109 -14.38 -15.89 -4.91
CA ARG A 109 -14.34 -15.69 -3.46
C ARG A 109 -15.71 -16.02 -2.91
N SER A 110 -15.76 -16.71 -1.77
CA SER A 110 -17.01 -17.05 -1.09
C SER A 110 -17.05 -16.42 0.29
N ILE A 111 -18.21 -15.88 0.62
CA ILE A 111 -18.52 -15.36 1.95
C ILE A 111 -19.78 -16.09 2.42
N THR A 112 -19.73 -16.73 3.58
CA THR A 112 -20.89 -17.39 4.18
C THR A 112 -21.53 -16.47 5.22
N ILE A 113 -22.81 -16.22 5.07
CA ILE A 113 -23.65 -15.44 5.98
C ILE A 113 -24.43 -16.42 6.84
N GLY A 114 -24.44 -16.21 8.15
CA GLY A 114 -25.19 -17.05 9.09
C GLY A 114 -24.39 -18.24 9.63
N GLU A 115 -23.26 -18.61 9.06
CA GLU A 115 -22.42 -19.64 9.61
C GLU A 115 -21.71 -19.10 10.86
N THR A 116 -22.06 -19.68 12.01
CA THR A 116 -21.28 -19.53 13.23
C THR A 116 -20.00 -20.33 13.10
N ALA A 117 -19.06 -19.84 12.28
CA ALA A 117 -17.70 -20.36 12.31
C ALA A 117 -17.21 -20.18 13.75
N TYR A 118 -16.93 -21.26 14.43
CA TYR A 118 -16.28 -21.44 15.75
C TYR A 118 -15.54 -20.20 16.33
N SER A 119 -16.09 -19.03 16.17
CA SER A 119 -15.56 -17.82 16.79
C SER A 119 -16.11 -17.75 18.19
N ASN A 120 -15.23 -17.80 19.17
CA ASN A 120 -15.50 -17.63 20.60
C ASN A 120 -16.16 -16.30 20.97
N HIS A 121 -16.90 -15.69 20.07
CA HIS A 121 -17.61 -14.43 20.30
C HIS A 121 -19.09 -14.73 20.47
N ALA A 122 -19.59 -14.45 21.66
CA ALA A 122 -21.00 -14.65 22.08
C ALA A 122 -22.05 -13.95 21.21
N ASN A 123 -21.66 -13.22 20.16
CA ASN A 123 -22.53 -12.42 19.31
C ASN A 123 -22.88 -13.09 17.97
N SER A 124 -22.36 -14.29 17.69
CA SER A 124 -22.55 -14.95 16.39
C SER A 124 -23.95 -15.54 16.20
N PHE A 125 -24.71 -15.72 17.25
CA PHE A 125 -26.09 -16.24 17.18
C PHE A 125 -27.09 -15.27 16.55
N THR A 126 -26.74 -14.00 16.40
CA THR A 126 -27.68 -12.96 15.98
C THR A 126 -27.68 -12.76 14.45
N GLU A 127 -26.65 -13.25 13.75
CA GLU A 127 -26.46 -12.95 12.33
C GLU A 127 -27.28 -13.87 11.41
N SER A 128 -27.52 -15.12 11.81
CA SER A 128 -28.30 -16.11 11.04
C SER A 128 -29.80 -16.01 11.26
N HIS A 129 -30.24 -15.47 12.39
CA HIS A 129 -31.65 -15.37 12.72
C HIS A 129 -32.29 -14.16 12.03
N MET A 130 -33.33 -14.41 11.25
CA MET A 130 -34.07 -13.38 10.52
C MET A 130 -35.57 -13.55 10.79
N LEU A 131 -36.27 -12.41 10.79
CA LEU A 131 -37.72 -12.38 10.93
C LEU A 131 -38.36 -12.34 9.55
N THR A 132 -39.30 -13.24 9.30
CA THR A 132 -40.10 -13.28 8.08
C THR A 132 -41.29 -12.32 8.16
N GLY A 133 -41.95 -12.04 7.02
CA GLY A 133 -43.11 -11.16 6.93
C GLY A 133 -44.33 -11.63 7.74
N ASP A 134 -44.44 -12.93 8.04
CA ASP A 134 -45.47 -13.56 8.86
C ASP A 134 -45.04 -13.73 10.33
N GLU A 135 -44.08 -12.91 10.81
CA GLU A 135 -43.62 -12.82 12.19
C GLU A 135 -42.96 -14.12 12.72
N ASN A 136 -42.46 -14.98 11.85
CA ASN A 136 -41.72 -16.18 12.24
C ASN A 136 -40.18 -15.89 12.24
N ILE A 137 -39.47 -16.58 13.13
CA ILE A 137 -38.01 -16.53 13.16
C ILE A 137 -37.47 -17.72 12.36
N VAL A 138 -36.64 -17.44 11.37
CA VAL A 138 -35.95 -18.45 10.55
C VAL A 138 -34.44 -18.34 10.72
N ASP A 139 -33.76 -19.47 10.65
CA ASP A 139 -32.30 -19.55 10.63
C ASP A 139 -31.85 -19.84 9.20
N ILE A 140 -31.15 -18.86 8.60
CA ILE A 140 -30.75 -18.92 7.20
C ILE A 140 -29.24 -18.84 7.09
N ASN A 141 -28.67 -19.85 6.40
CA ASN A 141 -27.27 -19.90 6.03
C ASN A 141 -27.16 -19.74 4.50
N GLN A 142 -26.47 -18.70 4.04
CA GLN A 142 -26.28 -18.43 2.62
C GLN A 142 -24.80 -18.21 2.31
N THR A 143 -24.34 -18.81 1.21
CA THR A 143 -23.00 -18.55 0.69
C THR A 143 -23.09 -17.68 -0.55
N VAL A 144 -22.49 -16.52 -0.49
CA VAL A 144 -22.36 -15.57 -1.62
C VAL A 144 -21.02 -15.79 -2.30
N VAL A 145 -21.06 -16.14 -3.59
CA VAL A 145 -19.86 -16.29 -4.41
C VAL A 145 -19.73 -15.07 -5.30
N TRP A 146 -18.60 -14.43 -5.26
CA TRP A 146 -18.34 -13.21 -6.01
C TRP A 146 -16.93 -13.20 -6.61
N ARG A 147 -16.69 -12.37 -7.59
CA ARG A 147 -15.37 -12.19 -8.23
C ARG A 147 -15.10 -10.73 -8.52
N ILE A 148 -13.83 -10.39 -8.61
CA ILE A 148 -13.39 -9.04 -8.93
C ILE A 148 -13.53 -8.82 -10.43
N LYS A 149 -14.33 -7.84 -10.84
CA LYS A 149 -14.50 -7.46 -12.25
C LYS A 149 -13.39 -6.52 -12.73
N ASN A 150 -12.95 -5.62 -11.86
CA ASN A 150 -11.99 -4.58 -12.19
C ASN A 150 -11.01 -4.40 -11.01
N ALA A 151 -9.73 -4.66 -11.26
CA ALA A 151 -8.69 -4.57 -10.23
C ALA A 151 -8.50 -3.14 -9.69
N LYS A 152 -8.66 -2.12 -10.55
CA LYS A 152 -8.57 -0.72 -10.15
C LYS A 152 -9.65 -0.36 -9.13
N ASP A 153 -10.91 -0.66 -9.43
CA ASP A 153 -12.03 -0.30 -8.56
C ASP A 153 -11.94 -1.04 -7.22
N TYR A 154 -11.49 -2.29 -7.26
CA TYR A 154 -11.24 -3.09 -6.08
C TYR A 154 -10.20 -2.48 -5.14
N LEU A 155 -9.08 -1.97 -5.68
CA LEU A 155 -7.99 -1.43 -4.88
C LEU A 155 -8.23 0.00 -4.36
N PHE A 156 -8.94 0.83 -5.14
CA PHE A 156 -9.04 2.26 -4.84
C PHE A 156 -10.41 2.73 -4.38
N ASN A 157 -11.48 2.09 -4.82
CA ASN A 157 -12.83 2.54 -4.50
C ASN A 157 -13.36 1.91 -3.20
N MET A 158 -12.79 0.80 -2.75
CA MET A 158 -13.25 0.09 -1.56
C MET A 158 -12.14 -0.11 -0.55
N ARG A 159 -12.40 0.29 0.70
CA ARG A 159 -11.44 0.08 1.80
C ARG A 159 -11.40 -1.37 2.27
N SER A 160 -12.55 -2.04 2.30
CA SER A 160 -12.72 -3.43 2.78
C SER A 160 -13.79 -4.11 1.95
N PRO A 161 -13.49 -4.56 0.71
CA PRO A 161 -14.48 -5.08 -0.21
C PRO A 161 -15.18 -6.33 0.33
N ASP A 162 -14.47 -7.24 1.00
CA ASP A 162 -15.05 -8.45 1.57
C ASP A 162 -16.15 -8.13 2.61
N VAL A 163 -15.88 -7.19 3.51
CA VAL A 163 -16.87 -6.74 4.52
C VAL A 163 -18.03 -6.02 3.86
N THR A 164 -17.77 -5.20 2.84
CA THR A 164 -18.82 -4.48 2.12
C THR A 164 -19.78 -5.43 1.43
N VAL A 165 -19.26 -6.45 0.74
CA VAL A 165 -20.09 -7.49 0.10
C VAL A 165 -20.88 -8.27 1.15
N GLN A 166 -20.27 -8.63 2.28
CA GLN A 166 -20.95 -9.32 3.37
C GLN A 166 -22.13 -8.51 3.91
N VAL A 167 -21.91 -7.25 4.25
CA VAL A 167 -22.95 -6.37 4.80
C VAL A 167 -24.06 -6.10 3.78
N ALA A 168 -23.71 -5.88 2.51
CA ALA A 168 -24.68 -5.68 1.44
C ALA A 168 -25.54 -6.93 1.25
N ALA A 169 -24.92 -8.09 1.11
CA ALA A 169 -25.61 -9.34 0.94
C ALA A 169 -26.52 -9.69 2.14
N GLN A 170 -26.06 -9.45 3.36
CA GLN A 170 -26.87 -9.63 4.57
C GLN A 170 -28.07 -8.68 4.60
N SER A 171 -27.90 -7.44 4.14
CA SER A 171 -28.99 -6.45 4.11
C SER A 171 -30.06 -6.83 3.09
N VAL A 172 -29.65 -7.22 1.89
CA VAL A 172 -30.55 -7.67 0.82
C VAL A 172 -31.29 -8.96 1.23
N LEU A 173 -30.54 -9.93 1.79
CA LEU A 173 -31.15 -11.17 2.26
C LEU A 173 -32.22 -10.90 3.34
N ARG A 174 -31.91 -10.03 4.30
CA ARG A 174 -32.84 -9.65 5.36
C ARG A 174 -34.09 -8.92 4.84
N GLU A 175 -33.94 -8.11 3.80
CA GLU A 175 -35.05 -7.44 3.13
C GLU A 175 -36.00 -8.46 2.44
N ILE A 176 -35.42 -9.37 1.66
CA ILE A 176 -36.20 -10.40 0.93
C ILE A 176 -36.93 -11.32 1.91
N VAL A 177 -36.22 -11.79 2.94
CA VAL A 177 -36.81 -12.66 3.97
C VAL A 177 -37.94 -11.94 4.74
N GLY A 178 -37.73 -10.67 5.07
CA GLY A 178 -38.74 -9.85 5.76
C GLY A 178 -39.98 -9.58 4.95
N GLN A 179 -39.93 -9.69 3.61
CA GLN A 179 -41.06 -9.56 2.72
C GLN A 179 -41.74 -10.92 2.38
N SER A 180 -41.04 -12.01 2.69
CA SER A 180 -41.48 -13.38 2.37
C SER A 180 -42.18 -14.05 3.54
N GLU A 181 -43.13 -14.97 3.26
CA GLU A 181 -43.68 -15.85 4.28
C GLU A 181 -42.75 -17.04 4.55
N MET A 182 -42.83 -17.60 5.75
CA MET A 182 -42.00 -18.74 6.16
C MET A 182 -42.23 -20.00 5.31
N GLN A 183 -43.47 -20.32 4.97
CA GLN A 183 -43.84 -21.54 4.27
C GLN A 183 -43.15 -21.69 2.89
N PRO A 184 -43.15 -20.69 1.98
CA PRO A 184 -42.44 -20.76 0.72
C PRO A 184 -40.91 -20.94 0.90
N ILE A 185 -40.31 -20.27 1.86
CA ILE A 185 -38.85 -20.35 2.13
C ILE A 185 -38.44 -21.79 2.50
N ILE A 186 -39.27 -22.49 3.28
CA ILE A 186 -38.91 -23.83 3.76
C ILE A 186 -39.23 -24.91 2.73
N THR A 187 -40.35 -24.78 1.99
CA THR A 187 -40.92 -25.89 1.23
C THR A 187 -40.62 -25.94 -0.27
N GLY A 188 -40.19 -24.85 -0.90
CA GLY A 188 -39.94 -24.94 -2.34
C GLY A 188 -39.38 -23.71 -3.04
N ASP A 189 -39.52 -22.54 -2.49
CA ASP A 189 -39.15 -21.31 -3.15
C ASP A 189 -37.75 -20.80 -2.77
N ARG A 190 -36.89 -21.68 -2.22
CA ARG A 190 -35.49 -21.33 -1.95
C ARG A 190 -34.79 -20.76 -3.17
N GLY A 191 -35.10 -21.33 -4.36
CA GLY A 191 -34.55 -20.82 -5.62
C GLY A 191 -35.00 -19.40 -5.97
N LYS A 192 -36.24 -19.01 -5.59
CA LYS A 192 -36.68 -17.62 -5.80
C LYS A 192 -35.94 -16.63 -4.90
N VAL A 193 -35.81 -16.97 -3.64
CA VAL A 193 -35.02 -16.14 -2.69
C VAL A 193 -33.57 -15.98 -3.15
N GLU A 194 -32.98 -17.06 -3.67
CA GLU A 194 -31.63 -17.02 -4.25
C GLU A 194 -31.57 -16.11 -5.49
N ASP A 195 -32.51 -16.27 -6.44
CA ASP A 195 -32.54 -15.47 -7.66
C ASP A 195 -32.83 -13.99 -7.39
N GLU A 196 -33.75 -13.70 -6.48
CA GLU A 196 -34.06 -12.33 -6.05
C GLU A 196 -32.85 -11.69 -5.37
N THR A 197 -32.20 -12.39 -4.42
CA THR A 197 -30.99 -11.90 -3.75
C THR A 197 -29.87 -11.63 -4.75
N LYS A 198 -29.71 -12.49 -5.76
CA LYS A 198 -28.70 -12.33 -6.81
C LYS A 198 -29.00 -11.15 -7.74
N THR A 199 -30.28 -10.82 -7.92
CA THR A 199 -30.69 -9.71 -8.80
C THR A 199 -30.49 -8.36 -8.12
N GLU A 200 -30.71 -8.28 -6.81
CA GLU A 200 -30.62 -7.06 -6.02
C GLU A 200 -29.18 -6.76 -5.52
N LEU A 201 -28.29 -7.76 -5.56
CA LEU A 201 -26.91 -7.63 -5.11
C LEU A 201 -25.97 -7.17 -6.24
#